data_863061dcc71d488d5e3204344846cf0b
#
_entry.id   863061dcc71d488d5e3204344846cf0b
#
_cell.length_a   1.000
_cell.length_b   1.000
_cell.length_c   1.000
_cell.angle_alpha   90.00
_cell.angle_beta   90.00
_cell.angle_gamma   90.00
#
_symmetry.space_group_name_H-M   'P 1'
#
loop_
_entity.id
_entity.type
_entity.pdbx_description
1 polymer ?
#
loop_
_entity_poly.entity_id
_entity_poly.type
_entity_poly.pdbx_seq_one_letter_code
_entity_poly.pdbx_strand_id
1 'polypeptide(L)'
;MSYRVFLRMVAVLGVLLLVFAVPALAQTPKKGGIIRVGMLGEPPALDPHWTTAALTETLANHIFEGLYALDENYRPIPMLAEGMPTVSAGGLTYTFKLRQGIKFHNGKEMTSEDVVASLKRWSQQSIQGKSLSASVEDLRAVEKYTVEMKLKQKSPLVMISLAAATNFGAIYPKEIAEKFAPQVKATEYVGTGPFKLAEWKPDQYIRMVRFDDYKPLSGGPRGYGGGKTVYVDEVRWIPVPDVATRVAQMETGELDAADDLNIDAYERLKQNPNVRPLPVKPYFSLMAIFNKKEGLGANQKIRQACQAAIDIEPIMKAVAGGRPDFYRMESSLTVPEVAEWHVKLPDLPWNERNKEKAKRLLQEAGYKGEPFRFLATQEYKWMYDFAVLTKQQLEDVGFNIDLQVMDWATLSQRRYNPKEYEAYTTGIGLGAQYDPMHSGFLSCTWAGWTCDEEIVRIQQELAREMDPKKRYALWEQQTRNFYEKVPAIRYGDLHGLRAMQKTVKGLNEKTERPRFYNVWLEK
;
A
#
# COMPACT_ATOMS: atom_id res chain seq x y z
N MET A 1 61.41 -28.87 -5.74
CA MET A 1 61.09 -27.42 -5.81
C MET A 1 61.70 -26.76 -4.58
N SER A 2 62.68 -25.85 -4.73
CA SER A 2 63.41 -25.31 -3.59
C SER A 2 62.58 -24.31 -2.81
N TYR A 3 62.72 -24.30 -1.47
CA TYR A 3 62.01 -23.43 -0.52
C TYR A 3 62.01 -21.94 -0.91
N ARG A 4 63.03 -21.51 -1.67
CA ARG A 4 63.15 -20.14 -2.21
C ARG A 4 62.17 -19.85 -3.34
N VAL A 5 61.73 -20.84 -4.11
CA VAL A 5 60.74 -20.70 -5.17
C VAL A 5 59.33 -20.62 -4.56
N PHE A 6 59.06 -21.39 -3.51
CA PHE A 6 57.82 -21.36 -2.75
C PHE A 6 57.60 -20.02 -2.04
N LEU A 7 58.62 -19.47 -1.39
CA LEU A 7 58.52 -18.14 -0.74
C LEU A 7 58.31 -17.00 -1.77
N ARG A 8 58.88 -17.08 -2.96
CA ARG A 8 58.66 -16.09 -4.01
C ARG A 8 57.27 -16.19 -4.60
N MET A 9 56.69 -17.37 -4.76
CA MET A 9 55.31 -17.55 -5.19
C MET A 9 54.30 -17.04 -4.14
N VAL A 10 54.52 -17.28 -2.85
CA VAL A 10 53.65 -16.77 -1.78
C VAL A 10 53.74 -15.24 -1.67
N ALA A 11 54.92 -14.65 -1.86
CA ALA A 11 55.08 -13.19 -1.87
C ALA A 11 54.40 -12.53 -3.08
N VAL A 12 54.47 -13.15 -4.26
CA VAL A 12 53.80 -12.64 -5.48
C VAL A 12 52.27 -12.80 -5.37
N LEU A 13 51.76 -13.90 -4.80
CA LEU A 13 50.33 -14.05 -4.55
C LEU A 13 49.82 -13.05 -3.47
N GLY A 14 50.62 -12.76 -2.43
CA GLY A 14 50.30 -11.78 -1.40
C GLY A 14 50.21 -10.34 -1.94
N VAL A 15 51.08 -9.98 -2.90
CA VAL A 15 51.07 -8.66 -3.56
C VAL A 15 49.93 -8.56 -4.57
N LEU A 16 49.55 -9.63 -5.28
CA LEU A 16 48.41 -9.67 -6.18
C LEU A 16 47.04 -9.59 -5.46
N LEU A 17 46.93 -10.08 -4.22
CA LEU A 17 45.72 -9.96 -3.39
C LEU A 17 45.54 -8.56 -2.76
N LEU A 18 46.63 -7.79 -2.62
CA LEU A 18 46.57 -6.42 -2.07
C LEU A 18 46.16 -5.37 -3.11
N VAL A 19 46.19 -5.66 -4.42
CA VAL A 19 45.87 -4.69 -5.48
C VAL A 19 44.38 -4.65 -5.82
N PHE A 20 43.52 -5.56 -5.33
CA PHE A 20 42.09 -5.59 -5.62
C PHE A 20 41.16 -5.23 -4.44
N ALA A 21 41.69 -4.78 -3.32
CA ALA A 21 40.89 -4.08 -2.32
C ALA A 21 40.76 -2.61 -2.73
N VAL A 22 40.08 -2.32 -3.85
CA VAL A 22 39.50 -1.00 -4.08
C VAL A 22 38.46 -0.82 -2.95
N PRO A 23 38.70 0.07 -1.97
CA PRO A 23 37.63 0.39 -1.04
C PRO A 23 36.48 0.89 -1.90
N ALA A 24 35.33 0.23 -1.83
CA ALA A 24 34.10 0.82 -2.29
C ALA A 24 33.97 2.13 -1.50
N LEU A 25 34.36 3.24 -2.11
CA LEU A 25 34.19 4.57 -1.53
C LEU A 25 32.69 4.70 -1.29
N ALA A 26 32.30 4.51 -0.03
CA ALA A 26 30.95 4.76 0.40
C ALA A 26 30.65 6.22 0.01
N GLN A 27 29.82 6.39 -1.01
CA GLN A 27 29.47 7.71 -1.52
C GLN A 27 28.87 8.51 -0.36
N THR A 28 29.52 9.59 0.03
CA THR A 28 29.02 10.47 1.10
C THR A 28 27.80 11.23 0.60
N PRO A 29 26.64 11.12 1.27
CA PRO A 29 25.44 11.84 0.88
C PRO A 29 25.69 13.35 0.86
N LYS A 30 25.33 14.01 -0.25
CA LYS A 30 25.44 15.46 -0.43
C LYS A 30 24.12 16.12 -0.06
N LYS A 31 24.19 17.30 0.56
CA LYS A 31 23.01 18.13 0.85
C LYS A 31 22.69 19.03 -0.32
N GLY A 32 21.39 19.32 -0.49
CA GLY A 32 20.87 20.27 -1.46
C GLY A 32 20.25 19.64 -2.70
N GLY A 33 19.57 20.48 -3.45
CA GLY A 33 18.94 20.13 -4.71
C GLY A 33 17.46 19.81 -4.62
N ILE A 34 16.85 19.64 -5.79
CA ILE A 34 15.41 19.38 -5.97
C ILE A 34 15.25 18.04 -6.66
N ILE A 35 14.36 17.19 -6.15
CA ILE A 35 13.91 15.97 -6.84
C ILE A 35 12.55 16.23 -7.46
N ARG A 36 12.45 16.08 -8.78
CA ARG A 36 11.21 16.18 -9.56
C ARG A 36 10.63 14.80 -9.78
N VAL A 37 9.43 14.57 -9.26
CA VAL A 37 8.78 13.26 -9.27
C VAL A 37 7.52 13.31 -10.12
N GLY A 38 7.47 12.54 -11.20
CA GLY A 38 6.27 12.38 -12.02
C GLY A 38 5.25 11.45 -11.36
N MET A 39 4.00 11.93 -11.24
CA MET A 39 2.86 11.17 -10.70
C MET A 39 1.82 10.94 -11.80
N LEU A 40 1.02 9.87 -11.65
CA LEU A 40 -0.08 9.58 -12.58
C LEU A 40 -1.25 10.60 -12.51
N GLY A 41 -1.32 11.39 -11.45
CA GLY A 41 -2.37 12.39 -11.22
C GLY A 41 -2.20 13.05 -9.87
N GLU A 42 -3.22 13.75 -9.38
CA GLU A 42 -3.22 14.38 -8.08
C GLU A 42 -3.87 13.50 -6.99
N PRO A 43 -3.40 13.57 -5.74
CA PRO A 43 -4.09 12.94 -4.63
C PRO A 43 -5.41 13.67 -4.34
N PRO A 44 -6.48 12.96 -3.93
CA PRO A 44 -7.76 13.59 -3.59
C PRO A 44 -7.67 14.48 -2.34
N ALA A 45 -6.66 14.27 -1.52
CA ALA A 45 -6.27 15.03 -0.34
C ALA A 45 -4.90 14.56 0.13
N LEU A 46 -4.24 15.33 1.02
CA LEU A 46 -3.04 14.89 1.76
C LEU A 46 -3.40 14.44 3.20
N ASP A 47 -4.67 14.21 3.49
CA ASP A 47 -5.18 13.73 4.78
C ASP A 47 -5.23 12.20 4.81
N PRO A 48 -4.28 11.52 5.47
CA PRO A 48 -4.25 10.06 5.52
C PRO A 48 -5.35 9.45 6.40
N HIS A 49 -6.02 10.24 7.26
CA HIS A 49 -7.17 9.74 8.01
C HIS A 49 -8.39 9.52 7.10
N TRP A 50 -8.52 10.33 6.05
CA TRP A 50 -9.74 10.42 5.24
C TRP A 50 -9.78 9.40 4.09
N THR A 51 -8.64 9.00 3.52
CA THR A 51 -8.60 8.20 2.30
C THR A 51 -7.52 7.13 2.30
N THR A 52 -7.77 6.03 1.59
CA THR A 52 -6.82 4.94 1.32
C THR A 52 -6.11 5.10 -0.02
N ALA A 53 -6.24 6.26 -0.69
CA ALA A 53 -5.65 6.49 -2.01
C ALA A 53 -4.12 6.39 -1.95
N ALA A 54 -3.53 5.63 -2.88
CA ALA A 54 -2.09 5.38 -2.94
C ALA A 54 -1.25 6.66 -3.06
N LEU A 55 -1.73 7.64 -3.85
CA LEU A 55 -1.06 8.94 -3.96
C LEU A 55 -1.06 9.71 -2.64
N THR A 56 -2.18 9.69 -1.90
CA THR A 56 -2.23 10.27 -0.55
C THR A 56 -1.24 9.59 0.38
N GLU A 57 -1.20 8.25 0.41
CA GLU A 57 -0.22 7.49 1.20
C GLU A 57 1.21 7.91 0.86
N THR A 58 1.53 7.96 -0.44
CA THR A 58 2.87 8.31 -0.91
C THR A 58 3.32 9.67 -0.38
N LEU A 59 2.48 10.69 -0.53
CA LEU A 59 2.83 12.07 -0.17
C LEU A 59 2.72 12.31 1.35
N ALA A 60 1.66 11.83 1.99
CA ALA A 60 1.39 12.07 3.41
C ALA A 60 2.49 11.51 4.33
N ASN A 61 3.12 10.39 3.97
CA ASN A 61 4.22 9.81 4.75
C ASN A 61 5.53 10.64 4.73
N HIS A 62 5.61 11.71 3.90
CA HIS A 62 6.68 12.70 3.97
C HIS A 62 6.35 13.82 4.96
N ILE A 63 5.06 14.10 5.16
CA ILE A 63 4.52 15.20 5.98
C ILE A 63 4.23 14.75 7.41
N PHE A 64 3.67 13.54 7.56
CA PHE A 64 3.17 13.03 8.83
C PHE A 64 3.91 11.80 9.31
N GLU A 65 3.84 11.58 10.62
CA GLU A 65 4.26 10.36 11.27
C GLU A 65 3.18 9.86 12.22
N GLY A 66 3.14 8.55 12.45
CA GLY A 66 2.34 7.90 13.49
C GLY A 66 3.17 7.57 14.72
N LEU A 67 2.54 7.01 15.75
CA LEU A 67 3.27 6.50 16.92
C LEU A 67 4.22 5.38 16.55
N TYR A 68 3.83 4.53 15.61
CA TYR A 68 4.57 3.39 15.09
C TYR A 68 4.56 3.40 13.58
N ALA A 69 5.46 2.62 12.97
CA ALA A 69 5.48 2.31 11.54
C ALA A 69 5.85 0.85 11.35
N LEU A 70 5.69 0.31 10.14
CA LEU A 70 6.11 -1.05 9.79
C LEU A 70 7.57 -1.06 9.33
N ASP A 71 8.36 -2.02 9.83
CA ASP A 71 9.69 -2.29 9.30
C ASP A 71 9.63 -3.07 7.98
N GLU A 72 10.79 -3.47 7.46
CA GLU A 72 10.95 -4.24 6.22
C GLU A 72 10.36 -5.67 6.26
N ASN A 73 9.97 -6.13 7.44
CA ASN A 73 9.30 -7.42 7.67
C ASN A 73 7.82 -7.23 8.08
N TYR A 74 7.28 -6.03 7.88
CA TYR A 74 5.91 -5.63 8.25
C TYR A 74 5.61 -5.75 9.74
N ARG A 75 6.61 -5.56 10.61
CA ARG A 75 6.47 -5.56 12.07
C ARG A 75 6.45 -4.14 12.60
N PRO A 76 5.58 -3.84 13.59
CA PRO A 76 5.53 -2.53 14.22
C PRO A 76 6.85 -2.15 14.90
N ILE A 77 7.37 -0.96 14.57
CA ILE A 77 8.53 -0.33 15.21
C ILE A 77 8.18 1.08 15.67
N PRO A 78 8.80 1.59 16.76
CA PRO A 78 8.53 2.92 17.27
C PRO A 78 8.94 4.02 16.28
N MET A 79 8.13 5.10 16.22
CA MET A 79 8.41 6.33 15.47
C MET A 79 8.28 7.58 16.35
N LEU A 80 7.06 8.03 16.67
CA LEU A 80 6.82 9.12 17.63
C LEU A 80 6.73 8.59 19.07
N ALA A 81 6.49 7.30 19.27
CA ALA A 81 6.69 6.64 20.54
C ALA A 81 8.19 6.44 20.83
N GLU A 82 8.60 6.51 22.09
CA GLU A 82 9.97 6.30 22.55
C GLU A 82 10.38 4.81 22.45
N GLY A 83 9.39 3.91 22.64
CA GLY A 83 9.58 2.46 22.59
C GLY A 83 8.27 1.72 22.35
N MET A 84 8.28 0.40 22.56
CA MET A 84 7.05 -0.39 22.59
C MET A 84 6.23 -0.02 23.84
N PRO A 85 4.89 -0.10 23.81
CA PRO A 85 4.07 0.28 24.97
C PRO A 85 4.30 -0.67 26.14
N THR A 86 4.17 -0.14 27.36
CA THR A 86 3.97 -0.97 28.54
C THR A 86 2.54 -1.47 28.56
N VAL A 87 2.37 -2.78 28.68
CA VAL A 87 1.03 -3.41 28.73
C VAL A 87 0.77 -3.94 30.14
N SER A 88 -0.39 -3.61 30.72
CA SER A 88 -0.77 -4.11 32.05
C SER A 88 -0.86 -5.65 32.09
N ALA A 89 -0.70 -6.25 33.27
CA ALA A 89 -0.75 -7.70 33.46
C ALA A 89 -2.05 -8.33 32.91
N GLY A 90 -3.17 -7.59 32.94
CA GLY A 90 -4.43 -8.00 32.33
C GLY A 90 -4.48 -7.88 30.80
N GLY A 91 -3.51 -7.24 30.15
CA GLY A 91 -3.48 -7.03 28.71
C GLY A 91 -4.50 -6.02 28.19
N LEU A 92 -5.11 -5.22 29.07
CA LEU A 92 -6.19 -4.30 28.70
C LEU A 92 -5.77 -2.82 28.71
N THR A 93 -4.63 -2.48 29.32
CA THR A 93 -4.14 -1.09 29.35
C THR A 93 -2.78 -1.02 28.68
N TYR A 94 -2.66 -0.14 27.69
CA TYR A 94 -1.44 0.15 26.96
C TYR A 94 -0.99 1.57 27.32
N THR A 95 0.24 1.71 27.81
CA THR A 95 0.86 2.99 28.13
C THR A 95 1.96 3.29 27.12
N PHE A 96 1.80 4.37 26.38
CA PHE A 96 2.73 4.82 25.34
C PHE A 96 3.51 6.03 25.87
N LYS A 97 4.85 5.90 25.93
CA LYS A 97 5.74 7.03 26.17
C LYS A 97 6.11 7.67 24.83
N LEU A 98 6.04 9.00 24.77
CA LEU A 98 6.30 9.78 23.57
C LEU A 98 7.72 10.32 23.56
N ARG A 99 8.33 10.41 22.36
CA ARG A 99 9.58 11.12 22.17
C ARG A 99 9.40 12.59 22.51
N GLN A 100 10.37 13.17 23.24
CA GLN A 100 10.33 14.56 23.69
C GLN A 100 11.02 15.50 22.70
N GLY A 101 10.56 16.75 22.67
CA GLY A 101 11.12 17.78 21.81
C GLY A 101 10.86 17.57 20.31
N ILE A 102 9.83 16.79 19.97
CA ILE A 102 9.37 16.67 18.59
C ILE A 102 8.52 17.89 18.26
N LYS A 103 8.86 18.57 17.16
CA LYS A 103 8.12 19.74 16.69
C LYS A 103 7.23 19.39 15.49
N PHE A 104 6.08 20.03 15.43
CA PHE A 104 5.28 20.13 14.23
C PHE A 104 5.88 21.15 13.26
N HIS A 105 5.46 21.13 11.99
CA HIS A 105 5.91 22.07 10.95
C HIS A 105 5.61 23.54 11.26
N ASN A 106 4.65 23.82 12.16
CA ASN A 106 4.35 25.17 12.65
C ASN A 106 5.20 25.60 13.86
N GLY A 107 6.15 24.76 14.29
CA GLY A 107 7.06 25.02 15.42
C GLY A 107 6.52 24.62 16.80
N LYS A 108 5.23 24.27 16.94
CA LYS A 108 4.64 23.77 18.19
C LYS A 108 5.26 22.42 18.57
N GLU A 109 5.55 22.21 19.85
CA GLU A 109 6.00 20.90 20.36
C GLU A 109 4.83 19.92 20.45
N MET A 110 5.05 18.68 20.00
CA MET A 110 4.07 17.60 20.10
C MET A 110 3.94 17.11 21.57
N THR A 111 2.71 16.93 22.00
CA THR A 111 2.35 16.41 23.32
C THR A 111 1.36 15.26 23.23
N SER A 112 1.08 14.63 24.37
CA SER A 112 0.07 13.58 24.47
C SER A 112 -1.33 14.03 24.09
N GLU A 113 -1.67 15.33 24.28
CA GLU A 113 -2.97 15.86 23.87
C GLU A 113 -3.14 15.86 22.35
N ASP A 114 -2.07 16.18 21.59
CA ASP A 114 -2.07 16.16 20.14
C ASP A 114 -2.27 14.72 19.63
N VAL A 115 -1.61 13.75 20.28
CA VAL A 115 -1.76 12.32 19.97
C VAL A 115 -3.19 11.84 20.22
N VAL A 116 -3.76 12.17 21.38
CA VAL A 116 -5.12 11.75 21.73
C VAL A 116 -6.15 12.34 20.77
N ALA A 117 -6.06 13.64 20.46
CA ALA A 117 -6.97 14.30 19.51
C ALA A 117 -6.88 13.66 18.11
N SER A 118 -5.65 13.42 17.65
CA SER A 118 -5.40 12.81 16.33
C SER A 118 -5.94 11.38 16.25
N LEU A 119 -5.66 10.55 17.24
CA LEU A 119 -6.14 9.15 17.25
C LEU A 119 -7.65 9.05 17.44
N LYS A 120 -8.28 9.97 18.18
CA LYS A 120 -9.76 10.08 18.26
C LYS A 120 -10.35 10.42 16.90
N ARG A 121 -9.79 11.40 16.18
CA ARG A 121 -10.23 11.73 14.82
C ARG A 121 -10.02 10.54 13.87
N TRP A 122 -8.83 9.93 13.88
CA TRP A 122 -8.49 8.77 13.07
C TRP A 122 -9.43 7.59 13.29
N SER A 123 -9.79 7.29 14.54
CA SER A 123 -10.69 6.19 14.91
C SER A 123 -12.11 6.34 14.35
N GLN A 124 -12.51 7.57 14.01
CA GLN A 124 -13.84 7.86 13.45
C GLN A 124 -13.86 7.87 11.92
N GLN A 125 -12.71 7.99 11.27
CA GLN A 125 -12.62 8.15 9.82
C GLN A 125 -12.01 6.92 9.12
N SER A 126 -10.86 6.46 9.59
CA SER A 126 -10.09 5.44 8.90
C SER A 126 -10.63 4.02 9.12
N ILE A 127 -10.33 3.12 8.19
CA ILE A 127 -10.70 1.70 8.31
C ILE A 127 -9.98 1.08 9.50
N GLN A 128 -8.67 1.31 9.63
CA GLN A 128 -7.84 0.76 10.71
C GLN A 128 -8.24 1.34 12.07
N GLY A 129 -8.51 2.65 12.10
CA GLY A 129 -8.96 3.34 13.31
C GLY A 129 -10.32 2.85 13.82
N LYS A 130 -11.29 2.68 12.91
CA LYS A 130 -12.61 2.11 13.25
C LYS A 130 -12.49 0.68 13.76
N SER A 131 -11.66 -0.14 13.11
CA SER A 131 -11.43 -1.52 13.52
C SER A 131 -10.84 -1.60 14.93
N LEU A 132 -9.82 -0.79 15.22
CA LEU A 132 -9.23 -0.73 16.56
C LEU A 132 -10.20 -0.16 17.61
N SER A 133 -10.93 0.91 17.27
CA SER A 133 -11.81 1.62 18.22
C SER A 133 -12.95 0.76 18.75
N ALA A 134 -13.36 -0.28 18.04
CA ALA A 134 -14.35 -1.25 18.50
C ALA A 134 -13.91 -1.91 19.84
N SER A 135 -12.61 -2.10 20.03
CA SER A 135 -12.01 -2.68 21.24
C SER A 135 -11.59 -1.63 22.28
N VAL A 136 -11.54 -0.34 21.94
CA VAL A 136 -11.07 0.73 22.85
C VAL A 136 -12.21 1.19 23.75
N GLU A 137 -11.96 1.22 25.07
CA GLU A 137 -12.83 1.80 26.09
C GLU A 137 -12.54 3.29 26.29
N ASP A 138 -11.25 3.62 26.47
CA ASP A 138 -10.79 4.98 26.73
C ASP A 138 -9.43 5.25 26.10
N LEU A 139 -9.20 6.49 25.71
CA LEU A 139 -7.93 7.00 25.20
C LEU A 139 -7.71 8.39 25.79
N ARG A 140 -6.66 8.54 26.62
CA ARG A 140 -6.41 9.77 27.37
C ARG A 140 -4.92 10.14 27.45
N ALA A 141 -4.66 11.43 27.57
CA ALA A 141 -3.39 12.00 27.98
C ALA A 141 -3.29 11.92 29.50
N VAL A 142 -2.27 11.24 30.03
CA VAL A 142 -2.05 11.12 31.48
C VAL A 142 -0.94 12.04 31.99
N GLU A 143 0.07 12.29 31.14
CA GLU A 143 1.16 13.24 31.35
C GLU A 143 1.51 13.90 30.02
N LYS A 144 2.30 14.97 30.03
CA LYS A 144 2.70 15.72 28.82
C LYS A 144 3.20 14.80 27.67
N TYR A 145 3.88 13.71 28.00
CA TYR A 145 4.45 12.76 27.03
C TYR A 145 4.01 11.31 27.29
N THR A 146 2.84 11.13 27.88
CA THR A 146 2.31 9.79 28.16
C THR A 146 0.87 9.70 27.76
N VAL A 147 0.56 8.71 26.90
CA VAL A 147 -0.79 8.38 26.46
C VAL A 147 -1.17 7.01 27.03
N GLU A 148 -2.39 6.89 27.54
CA GLU A 148 -2.96 5.63 27.96
C GLU A 148 -4.14 5.26 27.08
N MET A 149 -4.16 4.02 26.61
CA MET A 149 -5.28 3.41 25.88
C MET A 149 -5.79 2.23 26.71
N LYS A 150 -7.06 2.28 27.11
CA LYS A 150 -7.75 1.21 27.81
C LYS A 150 -8.67 0.46 26.85
N LEU A 151 -8.62 -0.86 26.86
CA LEU A 151 -9.43 -1.72 26.02
C LEU A 151 -10.59 -2.32 26.82
N LYS A 152 -11.75 -2.51 26.17
CA LYS A 152 -12.90 -3.28 26.66
C LYS A 152 -12.59 -4.78 26.71
N GLN A 153 -11.80 -5.25 25.75
CA GLN A 153 -11.35 -6.63 25.59
C GLN A 153 -9.98 -6.65 24.95
N LYS A 154 -9.21 -7.71 25.15
CA LYS A 154 -7.92 -7.89 24.47
C LYS A 154 -8.12 -7.85 22.95
N SER A 155 -7.16 -7.21 22.26
CA SER A 155 -7.21 -7.10 20.81
C SER A 155 -5.80 -7.23 20.22
N PRO A 156 -5.58 -8.11 19.24
CA PRO A 156 -4.31 -8.21 18.53
C PRO A 156 -4.05 -7.01 17.62
N LEU A 157 -5.06 -6.15 17.42
CA LEU A 157 -5.01 -5.07 16.42
C LEU A 157 -4.29 -3.82 16.91
N VAL A 158 -4.02 -3.65 18.23
CA VAL A 158 -3.47 -2.40 18.77
C VAL A 158 -2.21 -1.96 18.02
N MET A 159 -1.20 -2.81 18.00
CA MET A 159 0.09 -2.43 17.44
C MET A 159 0.07 -2.35 15.92
N ILE A 160 -0.57 -3.30 15.26
CA ILE A 160 -0.63 -3.36 13.81
C ILE A 160 -1.43 -2.19 13.21
N SER A 161 -2.53 -1.77 13.86
CA SER A 161 -3.32 -0.62 13.42
C SER A 161 -2.59 0.70 13.64
N LEU A 162 -1.89 0.85 14.78
CA LEU A 162 -1.08 2.05 15.06
C LEU A 162 0.16 2.18 14.17
N ALA A 163 0.63 1.08 13.57
CA ALA A 163 1.76 1.05 12.65
C ALA A 163 1.36 1.06 11.16
N ALA A 164 0.07 1.14 10.86
CA ALA A 164 -0.45 1.10 9.50
C ALA A 164 0.29 2.08 8.58
N ALA A 165 0.62 1.67 7.34
CA ALA A 165 1.26 2.54 6.35
C ALA A 165 0.23 3.33 5.53
N THR A 166 -0.93 2.72 5.27
CA THR A 166 -2.05 3.32 4.54
C THR A 166 -3.17 3.69 5.50
N ASN A 167 -3.79 4.84 5.32
CA ASN A 167 -4.89 5.32 6.17
C ASN A 167 -4.50 5.34 7.66
N PHE A 168 -3.23 5.71 7.91
CA PHE A 168 -2.55 5.58 9.19
C PHE A 168 -2.93 6.66 10.20
N GLY A 169 -2.66 6.40 11.48
CA GLY A 169 -2.88 7.31 12.60
C GLY A 169 -1.87 8.45 12.63
N ALA A 170 -1.91 9.33 11.63
CA ALA A 170 -1.07 10.51 11.53
C ALA A 170 -1.31 11.47 12.68
N ILE A 171 -0.24 12.01 13.26
CA ILE A 171 -0.36 12.95 14.38
C ILE A 171 -0.37 14.38 13.84
N TYR A 172 -1.44 15.09 14.16
CA TYR A 172 -1.69 16.50 13.89
C TYR A 172 -1.60 17.33 15.19
N PRO A 173 -1.35 18.63 15.13
CA PRO A 173 -1.66 19.52 16.25
C PRO A 173 -3.13 19.36 16.69
N LYS A 174 -3.39 19.36 18.00
CA LYS A 174 -4.73 19.15 18.58
C LYS A 174 -5.78 20.07 17.95
N GLU A 175 -5.45 21.34 17.80
CA GLU A 175 -6.33 22.35 17.23
C GLU A 175 -6.73 22.07 15.78
N ILE A 176 -5.85 21.42 15.01
CA ILE A 176 -6.14 20.98 13.64
C ILE A 176 -6.96 19.69 13.65
N ALA A 177 -6.59 18.71 14.49
CA ALA A 177 -7.32 17.46 14.60
C ALA A 177 -8.78 17.67 15.02
N GLU A 178 -9.03 18.61 15.94
CA GLU A 178 -10.36 18.93 16.46
C GLU A 178 -11.17 19.85 15.52
N LYS A 179 -10.50 20.69 14.71
CA LYS A 179 -11.14 21.60 13.75
C LYS A 179 -11.90 20.85 12.65
N PHE A 180 -11.37 19.73 12.19
CA PHE A 180 -11.96 18.95 11.12
C PHE A 180 -12.80 17.81 11.68
N ALA A 181 -14.12 18.00 11.71
CA ALA A 181 -15.10 17.02 12.18
C ALA A 181 -14.93 15.65 11.50
N PRO A 182 -15.44 14.58 12.10
CA PRO A 182 -15.51 13.26 11.47
C PRO A 182 -16.12 13.36 10.07
N GLN A 183 -15.56 12.62 9.11
CA GLN A 183 -15.97 12.57 7.69
C GLN A 183 -15.66 13.84 6.87
N VAL A 184 -15.00 14.83 7.44
CA VAL A 184 -14.47 15.98 6.71
C VAL A 184 -12.96 15.82 6.54
N LYS A 185 -12.47 15.92 5.30
CA LYS A 185 -11.03 15.89 5.03
C LYS A 185 -10.35 17.12 5.61
N ALA A 186 -9.19 16.95 6.25
CA ALA A 186 -8.36 18.07 6.64
C ALA A 186 -7.80 18.79 5.40
N THR A 187 -7.70 20.11 5.48
CA THR A 187 -7.08 20.96 4.45
C THR A 187 -5.84 21.68 4.96
N GLU A 188 -5.51 21.51 6.24
CA GLU A 188 -4.29 21.98 6.88
C GLU A 188 -3.36 20.79 7.14
N TYR A 189 -2.23 20.76 6.44
CA TYR A 189 -1.32 19.61 6.43
C TYR A 189 -0.06 19.93 7.25
N VAL A 190 -0.23 19.98 8.57
CA VAL A 190 0.83 20.24 9.56
C VAL A 190 1.12 18.94 10.30
N GLY A 191 2.26 18.34 10.02
CA GLY A 191 2.72 17.10 10.63
C GLY A 191 4.07 17.25 11.33
N THR A 192 4.67 16.13 11.71
CA THR A 192 6.00 16.04 12.35
C THR A 192 7.05 15.48 11.38
N GLY A 193 6.67 15.16 10.14
CA GLY A 193 7.52 14.45 9.18
C GLY A 193 8.72 15.27 8.68
N PRO A 194 9.64 14.60 7.96
CA PRO A 194 10.90 15.19 7.50
C PRO A 194 10.75 16.27 6.42
N PHE A 195 9.59 16.32 5.76
CA PHE A 195 9.24 17.37 4.81
C PHE A 195 7.94 18.05 5.22
N LYS A 196 7.80 19.33 4.89
CA LYS A 196 6.58 20.11 5.05
C LYS A 196 6.02 20.55 3.71
N LEU A 197 4.69 20.59 3.59
CA LEU A 197 4.03 21.18 2.44
C LEU A 197 4.33 22.67 2.38
N ALA A 198 4.92 23.11 1.28
CA ALA A 198 5.20 24.52 1.04
C ALA A 198 4.16 25.13 0.08
N GLU A 199 3.70 24.36 -0.91
CA GLU A 199 2.75 24.85 -1.91
C GLU A 199 2.06 23.68 -2.60
N TRP A 200 0.78 23.84 -2.92
CA TRP A 200 0.03 22.98 -3.82
C TRP A 200 -0.63 23.83 -4.88
N LYS A 201 -0.15 23.72 -6.11
CA LYS A 201 -0.75 24.33 -7.29
C LYS A 201 -1.46 23.23 -8.08
N PRO A 202 -2.78 23.20 -8.09
CA PRO A 202 -3.55 22.19 -8.82
C PRO A 202 -3.10 22.07 -10.28
N ASP A 203 -3.04 20.84 -10.78
CA ASP A 203 -2.60 20.46 -12.14
C ASP A 203 -1.16 20.85 -12.51
N GLN A 204 -0.39 21.44 -11.60
CA GLN A 204 0.98 21.84 -11.85
C GLN A 204 1.99 21.09 -10.98
N TYR A 205 1.89 21.24 -9.65
CA TYR A 205 2.78 20.53 -8.72
C TYR A 205 2.33 20.62 -7.25
N ILE A 206 2.84 19.68 -6.47
CA ILE A 206 2.86 19.75 -5.00
C ILE A 206 4.32 19.86 -4.57
N ARG A 207 4.66 20.96 -3.90
CA ARG A 207 6.01 21.29 -3.46
C ARG A 207 6.18 21.02 -1.97
N MET A 208 7.07 20.12 -1.63
CA MET A 208 7.45 19.79 -0.26
C MET A 208 8.90 20.19 -0.04
N VAL A 209 9.17 20.93 1.06
CA VAL A 209 10.51 21.38 1.42
C VAL A 209 10.98 20.70 2.69
N ARG A 210 12.30 20.56 2.83
CA ARG A 210 12.93 20.01 4.03
C ARG A 210 12.45 20.75 5.29
N PHE A 211 12.16 19.99 6.33
CA PHE A 211 11.89 20.53 7.66
C PHE A 211 13.16 20.49 8.49
N ASP A 212 13.83 21.62 8.66
CA ASP A 212 15.15 21.69 9.31
C ASP A 212 15.12 21.35 10.81
N ASP A 213 13.97 21.56 11.48
CA ASP A 213 13.75 21.18 12.89
C ASP A 213 13.36 19.69 13.05
N TYR A 214 13.32 18.91 11.96
CA TYR A 214 13.02 17.49 12.04
C TYR A 214 14.02 16.74 12.91
N LYS A 215 13.53 15.92 13.84
CA LYS A 215 14.36 15.16 14.79
C LYS A 215 14.36 13.67 14.40
N PRO A 216 15.33 13.19 13.59
CA PRO A 216 15.38 11.81 13.15
C PRO A 216 15.61 10.83 14.30
N LEU A 217 15.19 9.58 14.12
CA LEU A 217 15.67 8.46 14.90
C LEU A 217 17.12 8.13 14.52
N SER A 218 17.86 7.51 15.44
CA SER A 218 19.18 6.94 15.14
C SER A 218 19.09 5.77 14.17
N GLY A 219 20.16 5.55 13.41
CA GLY A 219 20.24 4.47 12.42
C GLY A 219 19.68 4.87 11.05
N GLY A 220 19.56 3.88 10.17
CA GLY A 220 19.03 4.06 8.81
C GLY A 220 17.51 3.82 8.71
N PRO A 221 16.96 3.93 7.48
CA PRO A 221 15.55 3.62 7.23
C PRO A 221 15.29 2.13 7.46
N ARG A 222 14.12 1.83 8.01
CA ARG A 222 13.62 0.47 8.24
C ARG A 222 12.18 0.39 7.73
N GLY A 223 11.99 -0.19 6.54
CA GLY A 223 10.68 -0.25 5.90
C GLY A 223 10.03 1.13 5.76
N TYR A 224 8.90 1.34 6.42
CA TYR A 224 8.18 2.63 6.48
C TYR A 224 8.65 3.55 7.61
N GLY A 225 9.53 3.07 8.48
CA GLY A 225 10.02 3.77 9.67
C GLY A 225 11.52 3.88 9.76
N GLY A 226 12.05 3.98 10.99
CA GLY A 226 13.47 4.13 11.28
C GLY A 226 14.00 5.56 11.10
N GLY A 227 15.32 5.70 10.95
CA GLY A 227 15.98 7.00 10.80
C GLY A 227 15.73 7.60 9.43
N LYS A 228 15.11 8.79 9.41
CA LYS A 228 14.80 9.55 8.20
C LYS A 228 15.69 10.79 8.14
N THR A 229 16.72 10.77 7.31
CA THR A 229 17.60 11.94 7.10
C THR A 229 17.22 12.62 5.78
N VAL A 230 17.07 13.95 5.80
CA VAL A 230 16.74 14.70 4.59
C VAL A 230 18.00 15.37 4.06
N TYR A 231 18.43 14.98 2.87
CA TYR A 231 19.57 15.58 2.19
C TYR A 231 19.16 16.62 1.15
N VAL A 232 18.05 16.41 0.43
CA VAL A 232 17.55 17.33 -0.59
C VAL A 232 16.81 18.51 0.03
N ASP A 233 16.78 19.65 -0.66
CA ASP A 233 16.06 20.85 -0.18
C ASP A 233 14.56 20.75 -0.45
N GLU A 234 14.19 20.08 -1.57
CA GLU A 234 12.82 20.03 -2.06
C GLU A 234 12.52 18.70 -2.77
N VAL A 235 11.29 18.22 -2.60
CA VAL A 235 10.66 17.22 -3.48
C VAL A 235 9.47 17.88 -4.16
N ARG A 236 9.49 17.90 -5.49
CA ARG A 236 8.41 18.45 -6.32
C ARG A 236 7.69 17.35 -7.03
N TRP A 237 6.43 17.13 -6.65
CA TRP A 237 5.55 16.13 -7.21
C TRP A 237 4.76 16.75 -8.35
N ILE A 238 4.90 16.21 -9.56
CA ILE A 238 4.37 16.78 -10.80
C ILE A 238 3.33 15.82 -11.38
N PRO A 239 2.05 16.22 -11.48
CA PRO A 239 1.04 15.40 -12.16
C PRO A 239 1.37 15.31 -13.65
N VAL A 240 1.54 14.11 -14.16
CA VAL A 240 1.71 13.80 -15.59
C VAL A 240 0.83 12.59 -15.89
N PRO A 241 -0.48 12.78 -16.12
CA PRO A 241 -1.43 11.67 -16.25
C PRO A 241 -1.10 10.71 -17.39
N ASP A 242 -0.62 11.23 -18.51
CA ASP A 242 -0.22 10.40 -19.63
C ASP A 242 1.10 9.65 -19.36
N VAL A 243 1.02 8.31 -19.37
CA VAL A 243 2.16 7.45 -19.02
C VAL A 243 3.28 7.51 -20.05
N ALA A 244 2.97 7.73 -21.33
CA ALA A 244 3.98 7.84 -22.38
C ALA A 244 4.80 9.12 -22.20
N THR A 245 4.14 10.22 -21.83
CA THR A 245 4.78 11.48 -21.48
C THR A 245 5.67 11.32 -20.24
N ARG A 246 5.22 10.62 -19.17
CA ARG A 246 6.07 10.33 -18.00
C ARG A 246 7.33 9.55 -18.37
N VAL A 247 7.20 8.54 -19.26
CA VAL A 247 8.34 7.77 -19.74
C VAL A 247 9.31 8.66 -20.53
N ALA A 248 8.82 9.50 -21.45
CA ALA A 248 9.63 10.42 -22.23
C ALA A 248 10.38 11.43 -21.34
N GLN A 249 9.71 12.00 -20.33
CA GLN A 249 10.33 12.93 -19.38
C GLN A 249 11.40 12.25 -18.51
N MET A 250 11.26 10.96 -18.20
CA MET A 250 12.33 10.18 -17.57
C MET A 250 13.53 10.00 -18.51
N GLU A 251 13.31 9.75 -19.78
CA GLU A 251 14.39 9.56 -20.77
C GLU A 251 15.18 10.85 -21.03
N THR A 252 14.51 11.99 -21.03
CA THR A 252 15.13 13.32 -21.25
C THR A 252 15.78 13.89 -19.98
N GLY A 253 15.47 13.35 -18.79
CA GLY A 253 15.94 13.89 -17.51
C GLY A 253 15.14 15.11 -17.01
N GLU A 254 13.98 15.38 -17.58
CA GLU A 254 13.05 16.39 -17.08
C GLU A 254 12.49 15.97 -15.71
N LEU A 255 12.27 14.67 -15.48
CA LEU A 255 11.97 14.06 -14.19
C LEU A 255 13.19 13.34 -13.63
N ASP A 256 13.35 13.43 -12.31
CA ASP A 256 14.38 12.71 -11.55
C ASP A 256 13.91 11.33 -11.10
N ALA A 257 12.59 11.17 -10.91
CA ALA A 257 11.93 9.91 -10.57
C ALA A 257 10.50 9.88 -11.15
N ALA A 258 10.00 8.69 -11.46
CA ALA A 258 8.59 8.48 -11.79
C ALA A 258 8.13 7.10 -11.33
N ASP A 259 6.90 7.02 -10.83
CA ASP A 259 6.23 5.79 -10.44
C ASP A 259 5.09 5.47 -11.43
N ASP A 260 4.51 4.27 -11.36
CA ASP A 260 3.42 3.82 -12.23
C ASP A 260 3.74 3.98 -13.73
N LEU A 261 4.95 3.57 -14.13
CA LEU A 261 5.35 3.55 -15.55
C LEU A 261 4.82 2.30 -16.25
N ASN A 262 4.59 2.42 -17.57
CA ASN A 262 4.21 1.27 -18.36
C ASN A 262 5.34 0.23 -18.39
N ILE A 263 5.03 -1.01 -18.05
CA ILE A 263 5.97 -2.14 -18.04
C ILE A 263 6.64 -2.34 -19.41
N ASP A 264 5.96 -2.04 -20.50
CA ASP A 264 6.49 -2.12 -21.87
C ASP A 264 7.72 -1.22 -22.07
N ALA A 265 7.83 -0.12 -21.31
CA ALA A 265 8.97 0.79 -21.37
C ALA A 265 10.23 0.26 -20.66
N TYR A 266 10.16 -0.87 -19.94
CA TYR A 266 11.26 -1.36 -19.12
C TYR A 266 12.57 -1.53 -19.88
N GLU A 267 12.56 -2.23 -21.02
CA GLU A 267 13.78 -2.47 -21.80
C GLU A 267 14.36 -1.17 -22.40
N ARG A 268 13.49 -0.28 -22.87
CA ARG A 268 13.88 1.02 -23.40
C ARG A 268 14.54 1.89 -22.32
N LEU A 269 13.94 1.96 -21.15
CA LEU A 269 14.50 2.69 -20.00
C LEU A 269 15.81 2.06 -19.51
N LYS A 270 15.94 0.72 -19.55
CA LYS A 270 17.15 0.00 -19.17
C LYS A 270 18.34 0.29 -20.09
N GLN A 271 18.07 0.54 -21.38
CA GLN A 271 19.10 0.91 -22.36
C GLN A 271 19.55 2.38 -22.21
N ASN A 272 18.76 3.24 -21.55
CA ASN A 272 19.17 4.62 -21.31
C ASN A 272 20.31 4.68 -20.29
N PRO A 273 21.48 5.27 -20.65
CA PRO A 273 22.65 5.32 -19.76
C PRO A 273 22.42 6.09 -18.47
N ASN A 274 21.46 7.01 -18.44
CA ASN A 274 21.17 7.89 -17.31
C ASN A 274 20.03 7.39 -16.42
N VAL A 275 19.21 6.45 -16.89
CA VAL A 275 18.03 5.97 -16.17
C VAL A 275 18.29 4.61 -15.54
N ARG A 276 17.70 4.39 -14.38
CA ARG A 276 17.64 3.10 -13.68
C ARG A 276 16.19 2.71 -13.48
N PRO A 277 15.63 1.81 -14.32
CA PRO A 277 14.30 1.24 -14.07
C PRO A 277 14.33 0.27 -12.89
N LEU A 278 13.31 0.31 -12.06
CA LEU A 278 13.17 -0.45 -10.81
C LEU A 278 11.83 -1.20 -10.81
N PRO A 279 11.84 -2.53 -10.95
CA PRO A 279 10.65 -3.33 -10.65
C PRO A 279 10.27 -3.21 -9.18
N VAL A 280 9.01 -2.93 -8.90
CA VAL A 280 8.44 -2.86 -7.54
C VAL A 280 7.67 -4.16 -7.29
N LYS A 281 8.10 -4.96 -6.31
CA LYS A 281 7.58 -6.31 -6.05
C LYS A 281 7.18 -6.50 -4.59
N PRO A 282 5.91 -6.82 -4.30
CA PRO A 282 4.74 -6.69 -5.18
C PRO A 282 4.31 -5.22 -5.31
N TYR A 283 3.39 -4.93 -6.22
CA TYR A 283 2.80 -3.59 -6.35
C TYR A 283 1.32 -3.60 -6.02
N PHE A 284 0.54 -4.43 -6.72
CA PHE A 284 -0.88 -4.64 -6.46
C PHE A 284 -1.27 -6.12 -6.58
N SER A 285 -2.20 -6.53 -5.71
CA SER A 285 -3.02 -7.70 -5.94
C SER A 285 -4.22 -7.32 -6.78
N LEU A 286 -4.34 -7.86 -8.01
CA LEU A 286 -5.41 -7.51 -8.94
C LEU A 286 -6.71 -8.22 -8.55
N MET A 287 -7.79 -7.44 -8.46
CA MET A 287 -9.11 -7.96 -8.10
C MET A 287 -10.23 -7.31 -8.93
N ALA A 288 -11.25 -8.10 -9.24
CA ALA A 288 -12.57 -7.61 -9.61
C ALA A 288 -13.53 -7.80 -8.42
N ILE A 289 -14.02 -6.70 -7.86
CA ILE A 289 -14.89 -6.72 -6.66
C ILE A 289 -16.35 -6.69 -7.11
N PHE A 290 -17.16 -7.65 -6.66
CA PHE A 290 -18.58 -7.68 -6.94
C PHE A 290 -19.39 -6.76 -6.02
N ASN A 291 -20.46 -6.20 -6.53
CA ASN A 291 -21.53 -5.60 -5.75
C ASN A 291 -22.40 -6.72 -5.16
N LYS A 292 -22.31 -6.94 -3.86
CA LYS A 292 -23.10 -7.98 -3.17
C LYS A 292 -24.39 -7.45 -2.54
N LYS A 293 -24.66 -6.14 -2.70
CA LYS A 293 -25.81 -5.46 -2.11
C LYS A 293 -27.02 -5.49 -3.02
N GLU A 294 -26.82 -5.29 -4.32
CA GLU A 294 -27.90 -5.20 -5.33
C GLU A 294 -27.46 -5.78 -6.66
N GLY A 295 -28.41 -6.06 -7.54
CA GLY A 295 -28.19 -6.47 -8.93
C GLY A 295 -27.66 -7.90 -9.11
N LEU A 296 -27.11 -8.17 -10.28
CA LEU A 296 -26.58 -9.49 -10.65
C LEU A 296 -25.40 -9.91 -9.75
N GLY A 297 -24.57 -8.97 -9.37
CA GLY A 297 -23.44 -9.21 -8.46
C GLY A 297 -23.84 -9.72 -7.07
N ALA A 298 -25.08 -9.46 -6.61
CA ALA A 298 -25.60 -9.99 -5.37
C ALA A 298 -25.86 -11.51 -5.41
N ASN A 299 -26.11 -12.06 -6.60
CA ASN A 299 -26.34 -13.50 -6.78
C ASN A 299 -25.02 -14.27 -6.75
N GLN A 300 -24.85 -15.16 -5.75
CA GLN A 300 -23.64 -15.96 -5.57
C GLN A 300 -23.34 -16.86 -6.78
N LYS A 301 -24.34 -17.46 -7.41
CA LYS A 301 -24.13 -18.31 -8.60
C LYS A 301 -23.59 -17.53 -9.80
N ILE A 302 -24.00 -16.28 -9.97
CA ILE A 302 -23.45 -15.37 -10.99
C ILE A 302 -21.97 -15.12 -10.71
N ARG A 303 -21.58 -14.83 -9.46
CA ARG A 303 -20.18 -14.62 -9.09
C ARG A 303 -19.33 -15.89 -9.27
N GLN A 304 -19.86 -17.04 -8.88
CA GLN A 304 -19.22 -18.34 -9.10
C GLN A 304 -19.08 -18.69 -10.59
N ALA A 305 -20.07 -18.31 -11.43
CA ALA A 305 -19.97 -18.45 -12.88
C ALA A 305 -18.81 -17.62 -13.45
N CYS A 306 -18.69 -16.36 -13.01
CA CYS A 306 -17.55 -15.51 -13.39
C CYS A 306 -16.21 -16.17 -12.99
N GLN A 307 -16.07 -16.65 -11.74
CA GLN A 307 -14.85 -17.29 -11.26
C GLN A 307 -14.50 -18.54 -12.07
N ALA A 308 -15.49 -19.40 -12.36
CA ALA A 308 -15.28 -20.63 -13.11
C ALA A 308 -14.89 -20.39 -14.58
N ALA A 309 -15.39 -19.30 -15.20
CA ALA A 309 -15.14 -18.97 -16.61
C ALA A 309 -13.72 -18.50 -16.89
N ILE A 310 -13.11 -17.79 -15.93
CA ILE A 310 -11.89 -17.01 -16.16
C ILE A 310 -10.65 -17.91 -16.18
N ASP A 311 -9.85 -17.78 -17.26
CA ASP A 311 -8.46 -18.20 -17.33
C ASP A 311 -7.57 -16.99 -16.97
N ILE A 312 -6.99 -17.04 -15.79
CA ILE A 312 -6.24 -15.93 -15.19
C ILE A 312 -4.88 -15.72 -15.86
N GLU A 313 -4.20 -16.81 -16.24
CA GLU A 313 -2.81 -16.74 -16.71
C GLU A 313 -2.62 -15.86 -17.96
N PRO A 314 -3.41 -16.01 -19.06
CA PRO A 314 -3.29 -15.14 -20.22
C PRO A 314 -3.62 -13.67 -19.88
N ILE A 315 -4.53 -13.42 -18.92
CA ILE A 315 -4.85 -12.08 -18.46
C ILE A 315 -3.62 -11.46 -17.76
N MET A 316 -3.04 -12.15 -16.77
CA MET A 316 -1.88 -11.66 -16.02
C MET A 316 -0.67 -11.47 -16.93
N LYS A 317 -0.45 -12.38 -17.89
CA LYS A 317 0.61 -12.26 -18.88
C LYS A 317 0.44 -11.03 -19.76
N ALA A 318 -0.78 -10.75 -20.24
CA ALA A 318 -1.05 -9.59 -21.08
C ALA A 318 -0.89 -8.27 -20.29
N VAL A 319 -1.43 -8.19 -19.09
CA VAL A 319 -1.30 -7.02 -18.18
C VAL A 319 0.16 -6.72 -17.86
N ALA A 320 1.00 -7.74 -17.78
CA ALA A 320 2.45 -7.61 -17.55
C ALA A 320 3.27 -7.43 -18.85
N GLY A 321 2.64 -7.11 -20.00
CA GLY A 321 3.34 -6.95 -21.28
C GLY A 321 4.08 -8.21 -21.73
N GLY A 322 3.59 -9.40 -21.38
CA GLY A 322 4.24 -10.68 -21.67
C GLY A 322 5.46 -11.02 -20.79
N ARG A 323 5.77 -10.21 -19.79
CA ARG A 323 7.00 -10.31 -18.98
C ARG A 323 6.75 -11.06 -17.66
N PRO A 324 7.31 -12.28 -17.48
CA PRO A 324 7.10 -13.08 -16.29
C PRO A 324 7.62 -12.44 -15.00
N ASP A 325 8.60 -11.53 -15.08
CA ASP A 325 9.15 -10.82 -13.93
C ASP A 325 8.19 -9.78 -13.34
N PHE A 326 7.11 -9.41 -14.07
CA PHE A 326 6.19 -8.36 -13.68
C PHE A 326 4.82 -8.86 -13.19
N TYR A 327 4.63 -10.17 -13.08
CA TYR A 327 3.45 -10.71 -12.43
C TYR A 327 3.77 -12.00 -11.68
N ARG A 328 2.86 -12.38 -10.81
CA ARG A 328 2.89 -13.65 -10.09
C ARG A 328 1.49 -14.25 -10.06
N MET A 329 1.41 -15.52 -10.43
CA MET A 329 0.21 -16.33 -10.24
C MET A 329 0.11 -16.65 -8.75
N GLU A 330 -0.83 -16.01 -8.04
CA GLU A 330 -0.96 -16.12 -6.58
C GLU A 330 -2.42 -16.19 -6.18
N SER A 331 -2.78 -17.28 -5.49
CA SER A 331 -4.14 -17.53 -4.98
C SER A 331 -4.35 -17.05 -3.55
N SER A 332 -3.30 -16.90 -2.75
CA SER A 332 -3.43 -16.37 -1.40
C SER A 332 -3.99 -14.95 -1.41
N LEU A 333 -4.85 -14.62 -0.45
CA LEU A 333 -5.38 -13.28 -0.27
C LEU A 333 -4.33 -12.31 0.28
N THR A 334 -3.20 -12.83 0.74
CA THR A 334 -2.04 -12.08 1.23
C THR A 334 -0.83 -12.45 0.40
N VAL A 335 0.00 -11.49 0.09
CA VAL A 335 1.22 -11.70 -0.70
C VAL A 335 2.30 -12.46 0.08
N PRO A 336 3.19 -13.22 -0.59
CA PRO A 336 4.26 -13.99 0.06
C PRO A 336 5.24 -13.15 0.89
N GLU A 337 5.37 -11.86 0.58
CA GLU A 337 6.21 -10.92 1.33
C GLU A 337 5.71 -10.71 2.77
N VAL A 338 4.41 -10.95 3.01
CA VAL A 338 3.79 -10.98 4.35
C VAL A 338 3.67 -12.43 4.80
N ALA A 339 4.81 -13.07 5.04
CA ALA A 339 4.92 -14.52 5.27
C ALA A 339 4.06 -15.04 6.43
N GLU A 340 3.79 -14.20 7.43
CA GLU A 340 2.94 -14.54 8.59
C GLU A 340 1.51 -14.90 8.19
N TRP A 341 0.99 -14.26 7.14
CA TRP A 341 -0.41 -14.41 6.69
C TRP A 341 -0.55 -15.03 5.30
N HIS A 342 0.56 -15.44 4.69
CA HIS A 342 0.52 -16.07 3.38
C HIS A 342 0.02 -17.50 3.47
N VAL A 343 -1.17 -17.76 2.92
CA VAL A 343 -1.88 -19.05 2.98
C VAL A 343 -1.68 -19.82 1.67
N LYS A 344 -1.20 -21.05 1.76
CA LYS A 344 -1.06 -21.97 0.62
C LYS A 344 -2.07 -23.11 0.75
N LEU A 345 -3.15 -23.02 0.00
CA LEU A 345 -4.19 -24.04 -0.04
C LEU A 345 -4.28 -24.62 -1.47
N PRO A 346 -3.90 -25.90 -1.68
CA PRO A 346 -3.84 -26.50 -3.02
C PRO A 346 -5.23 -26.72 -3.66
N ASP A 347 -6.28 -26.82 -2.84
CA ASP A 347 -7.62 -27.25 -3.29
C ASP A 347 -8.59 -26.07 -3.52
N LEU A 348 -8.08 -24.84 -3.67
CA LEU A 348 -8.93 -23.68 -3.90
C LEU A 348 -9.50 -23.71 -5.33
N PRO A 349 -10.78 -23.36 -5.52
CA PRO A 349 -11.37 -23.21 -6.85
C PRO A 349 -10.92 -21.89 -7.51
N TRP A 350 -9.58 -21.72 -7.58
CA TRP A 350 -8.92 -20.60 -8.20
C TRP A 350 -8.40 -20.98 -9.58
N ASN A 351 -8.66 -20.14 -10.58
CA ASN A 351 -8.24 -20.37 -11.97
C ASN A 351 -8.75 -21.74 -12.53
N GLU A 352 -10.01 -22.04 -12.27
CA GLU A 352 -10.62 -23.34 -12.68
C GLU A 352 -10.69 -23.52 -14.20
N ARG A 353 -10.84 -22.44 -14.96
CA ARG A 353 -10.94 -22.44 -16.43
C ARG A 353 -12.04 -23.39 -16.94
N ASN A 354 -13.18 -23.44 -16.25
CA ASN A 354 -14.26 -24.38 -16.49
C ASN A 354 -15.49 -23.69 -17.08
N LYS A 355 -15.47 -23.48 -18.42
CA LYS A 355 -16.57 -22.81 -19.15
C LYS A 355 -17.91 -23.56 -19.02
N GLU A 356 -17.90 -24.90 -18.96
CA GLU A 356 -19.13 -25.68 -18.83
C GLU A 356 -19.77 -25.49 -17.44
N LYS A 357 -18.95 -25.48 -16.39
CA LYS A 357 -19.41 -25.11 -15.04
C LYS A 357 -20.00 -23.70 -15.01
N ALA A 358 -19.35 -22.75 -15.66
CA ALA A 358 -19.81 -21.37 -15.74
C ALA A 358 -21.19 -21.27 -16.41
N LYS A 359 -21.38 -21.88 -17.57
CA LYS A 359 -22.66 -21.90 -18.29
C LYS A 359 -23.78 -22.52 -17.46
N ARG A 360 -23.50 -23.67 -16.80
CA ARG A 360 -24.46 -24.32 -15.91
C ARG A 360 -24.86 -23.38 -14.74
N LEU A 361 -23.89 -22.72 -14.09
CA LEU A 361 -24.17 -21.80 -12.99
C LEU A 361 -25.01 -20.60 -13.47
N LEU A 362 -24.78 -20.06 -14.68
CA LEU A 362 -25.62 -19.02 -15.28
C LEU A 362 -27.07 -19.48 -15.47
N GLN A 363 -27.26 -20.68 -15.98
CA GLN A 363 -28.58 -21.30 -16.13
C GLN A 363 -29.28 -21.44 -14.78
N GLU A 364 -28.57 -21.99 -13.78
CA GLU A 364 -29.09 -22.17 -12.41
C GLU A 364 -29.39 -20.84 -11.71
N ALA A 365 -28.68 -19.76 -12.07
CA ALA A 365 -28.92 -18.41 -11.58
C ALA A 365 -30.15 -17.76 -12.25
N GLY A 366 -30.69 -18.35 -13.33
CA GLY A 366 -31.78 -17.80 -14.10
C GLY A 366 -31.39 -16.59 -14.94
N TYR A 367 -30.10 -16.44 -15.30
CA TYR A 367 -29.60 -15.32 -16.11
C TYR A 367 -30.17 -15.35 -17.54
N LYS A 368 -30.70 -14.20 -18.02
CA LYS A 368 -31.38 -14.10 -19.31
C LYS A 368 -30.70 -13.10 -20.27
N GLY A 369 -29.45 -12.71 -19.98
CA GLY A 369 -28.70 -11.76 -20.79
C GLY A 369 -28.85 -10.29 -20.35
N GLU A 370 -29.29 -10.06 -19.12
CA GLU A 370 -29.30 -8.72 -18.53
C GLU A 370 -27.89 -8.12 -18.53
N PRO A 371 -27.72 -6.78 -18.77
CA PRO A 371 -26.41 -6.15 -18.79
C PRO A 371 -25.68 -6.30 -17.45
N PHE A 372 -24.48 -6.89 -17.49
CA PHE A 372 -23.57 -6.94 -16.37
C PHE A 372 -22.60 -5.73 -16.45
N ARG A 373 -22.90 -4.69 -15.68
CA ARG A 373 -22.16 -3.42 -15.68
C ARG A 373 -20.83 -3.61 -14.95
N PHE A 374 -19.73 -3.52 -15.70
CA PHE A 374 -18.37 -3.72 -15.18
C PHE A 374 -17.60 -2.40 -15.27
N LEU A 375 -17.23 -1.80 -14.11
CA LEU A 375 -16.54 -0.53 -14.07
C LEU A 375 -15.01 -0.72 -14.16
N ALA A 376 -14.37 0.11 -14.99
CA ALA A 376 -12.91 0.13 -15.15
C ALA A 376 -12.40 1.56 -15.36
N THR A 377 -11.08 1.76 -15.25
CA THR A 377 -10.41 3.03 -15.55
C THR A 377 -9.21 2.82 -16.46
N GLN A 378 -8.92 3.78 -17.34
CA GLN A 378 -7.72 3.80 -18.19
C GLN A 378 -6.53 4.50 -17.53
N GLU A 379 -6.73 5.28 -16.47
CA GLU A 379 -5.63 5.95 -15.75
C GLU A 379 -4.67 4.94 -15.14
N TYR A 380 -5.18 3.81 -14.70
CA TYR A 380 -4.41 2.61 -14.42
C TYR A 380 -4.57 1.64 -15.60
N LYS A 381 -3.68 1.71 -16.59
CA LYS A 381 -3.76 0.89 -17.82
C LYS A 381 -4.03 -0.58 -17.53
N TRP A 382 -3.37 -1.16 -16.54
CA TRP A 382 -3.55 -2.54 -16.13
C TRP A 382 -4.99 -2.86 -15.65
N MET A 383 -5.73 -1.89 -15.05
CA MET A 383 -7.13 -2.09 -14.69
C MET A 383 -8.01 -2.23 -15.94
N TYR A 384 -7.76 -1.41 -16.95
CA TYR A 384 -8.46 -1.48 -18.22
C TYR A 384 -8.14 -2.78 -18.96
N ASP A 385 -6.85 -3.12 -19.06
CA ASP A 385 -6.40 -4.29 -19.82
C ASP A 385 -7.02 -5.59 -19.27
N PHE A 386 -6.99 -5.80 -17.96
CA PHE A 386 -7.60 -7.00 -17.40
C PHE A 386 -9.14 -6.98 -17.45
N ALA A 387 -9.78 -5.80 -17.42
CA ALA A 387 -11.22 -5.68 -17.60
C ALA A 387 -11.66 -6.11 -19.00
N VAL A 388 -10.95 -5.67 -20.03
CA VAL A 388 -11.23 -6.04 -21.44
C VAL A 388 -11.08 -7.55 -21.65
N LEU A 389 -10.01 -8.15 -21.17
CA LEU A 389 -9.78 -9.59 -21.29
C LEU A 389 -10.78 -10.41 -20.47
N THR A 390 -11.14 -9.94 -19.28
CA THR A 390 -12.19 -10.55 -18.45
C THR A 390 -13.55 -10.48 -19.16
N LYS A 391 -13.92 -9.32 -19.74
CA LYS A 391 -15.11 -9.15 -20.54
C LYS A 391 -15.19 -10.22 -21.63
N GLN A 392 -14.14 -10.35 -22.45
CA GLN A 392 -14.10 -11.32 -23.53
C GLN A 392 -14.36 -12.75 -23.04
N GLN A 393 -13.70 -13.19 -21.97
CA GLN A 393 -13.86 -14.54 -21.42
C GLN A 393 -15.24 -14.78 -20.80
N LEU A 394 -15.85 -13.77 -20.22
CA LEU A 394 -17.22 -13.84 -19.68
C LEU A 394 -18.26 -13.89 -20.80
N GLU A 395 -18.07 -13.12 -21.87
CA GLU A 395 -18.96 -13.15 -23.06
C GLU A 395 -18.92 -14.51 -23.76
N ASP A 396 -17.76 -15.21 -23.79
CA ASP A 396 -17.60 -16.56 -24.32
C ASP A 396 -18.51 -17.60 -23.64
N VAL A 397 -18.94 -17.35 -22.40
CA VAL A 397 -19.82 -18.25 -21.65
C VAL A 397 -21.26 -17.73 -21.56
N GLY A 398 -21.59 -16.61 -22.21
CA GLY A 398 -22.93 -16.09 -22.36
C GLY A 398 -23.30 -14.87 -21.50
N PHE A 399 -22.34 -14.23 -20.82
CA PHE A 399 -22.60 -12.94 -20.19
C PHE A 399 -22.77 -11.82 -21.23
N ASN A 400 -23.61 -10.84 -20.91
CA ASN A 400 -23.73 -9.58 -21.64
C ASN A 400 -22.99 -8.50 -20.84
N ILE A 401 -21.71 -8.24 -21.15
CA ILE A 401 -20.86 -7.35 -20.37
C ILE A 401 -20.93 -5.91 -20.89
N ASP A 402 -21.50 -5.03 -20.09
CA ASP A 402 -21.46 -3.57 -20.27
C ASP A 402 -20.22 -3.00 -19.56
N LEU A 403 -19.09 -2.93 -20.30
CA LEU A 403 -17.84 -2.38 -19.76
C LEU A 403 -17.89 -0.85 -19.78
N GLN A 404 -17.98 -0.24 -18.60
CA GLN A 404 -18.04 1.21 -18.41
C GLN A 404 -16.68 1.74 -17.96
N VAL A 405 -16.04 2.53 -18.84
CA VAL A 405 -14.70 3.09 -18.62
C VAL A 405 -14.81 4.56 -18.24
N MET A 406 -14.12 4.97 -17.16
CA MET A 406 -14.17 6.33 -16.63
C MET A 406 -12.84 6.69 -15.95
N ASP A 407 -12.69 7.96 -15.56
CA ASP A 407 -11.58 8.39 -14.72
C ASP A 407 -11.63 7.74 -13.31
N TRP A 408 -10.48 7.68 -12.64
CA TRP A 408 -10.38 7.03 -11.34
C TRP A 408 -11.20 7.71 -10.24
N ALA A 409 -11.31 9.04 -10.27
CA ALA A 409 -12.07 9.78 -9.28
C ALA A 409 -13.56 9.43 -9.37
N THR A 410 -14.11 9.39 -10.58
CA THR A 410 -15.48 8.99 -10.86
C THR A 410 -15.72 7.53 -10.46
N LEU A 411 -14.84 6.60 -10.85
CA LEU A 411 -14.95 5.19 -10.45
C LEU A 411 -14.95 5.06 -8.92
N SER A 412 -14.04 5.77 -8.23
CA SER A 412 -13.90 5.74 -6.78
C SER A 412 -15.14 6.24 -6.04
N GLN A 413 -15.94 7.10 -6.64
CA GLN A 413 -17.23 7.55 -6.11
C GLN A 413 -18.33 6.56 -6.45
N ARG A 414 -18.46 6.16 -7.74
CA ARG A 414 -19.52 5.29 -8.23
C ARG A 414 -19.56 3.93 -7.58
N ARG A 415 -18.40 3.34 -7.24
CA ARG A 415 -18.34 2.05 -6.54
C ARG A 415 -19.03 2.03 -5.17
N TYR A 416 -19.38 3.19 -4.60
CA TYR A 416 -20.18 3.30 -3.37
C TYR A 416 -21.69 3.47 -3.64
N ASN A 417 -22.13 3.50 -4.91
CA ASN A 417 -23.54 3.46 -5.26
C ASN A 417 -23.91 2.05 -5.78
N PRO A 418 -24.62 1.21 -4.99
CA PRO A 418 -24.91 -0.17 -5.38
C PRO A 418 -25.84 -0.28 -6.60
N LYS A 419 -26.52 0.79 -7.01
CA LYS A 419 -27.42 0.79 -8.17
C LYS A 419 -26.70 0.95 -9.50
N GLU A 420 -25.39 1.23 -9.49
CA GLU A 420 -24.66 1.65 -10.68
C GLU A 420 -23.78 0.58 -11.32
N TYR A 421 -23.55 -0.57 -10.66
CA TYR A 421 -22.63 -1.59 -11.17
C TYR A 421 -22.89 -2.97 -10.62
N GLU A 422 -22.32 -4.00 -11.29
CA GLU A 422 -22.29 -5.39 -10.85
C GLU A 422 -20.89 -5.79 -10.31
N ALA A 423 -19.84 -5.27 -10.95
CA ALA A 423 -18.46 -5.43 -10.50
C ALA A 423 -17.60 -4.22 -10.91
N TYR A 424 -16.45 -4.06 -10.25
CA TYR A 424 -15.45 -3.06 -10.64
C TYR A 424 -14.03 -3.61 -10.49
N THR A 425 -13.12 -3.09 -11.31
CA THR A 425 -11.69 -3.41 -11.24
C THR A 425 -10.99 -2.63 -10.15
N THR A 426 -10.04 -3.25 -9.47
CA THR A 426 -9.17 -2.58 -8.50
C THR A 426 -7.86 -3.34 -8.28
N GLY A 427 -6.87 -2.67 -7.68
CA GLY A 427 -5.69 -3.27 -7.11
C GLY A 427 -5.67 -3.06 -5.60
N ILE A 428 -5.32 -4.09 -4.86
CA ILE A 428 -5.12 -4.02 -3.42
C ILE A 428 -3.62 -3.87 -3.16
N GLY A 429 -3.21 -2.71 -2.66
CA GLY A 429 -1.82 -2.45 -2.32
C GLY A 429 -1.37 -3.25 -1.09
N LEU A 430 -0.07 -3.42 -0.94
CA LEU A 430 0.53 -4.20 0.13
C LEU A 430 0.19 -3.63 1.51
N GLY A 431 0.12 -2.30 1.64
CA GLY A 431 -0.27 -1.61 2.87
C GLY A 431 -1.63 -2.01 3.45
N ALA A 432 -2.48 -2.71 2.68
CA ALA A 432 -3.77 -3.24 3.12
C ALA A 432 -3.74 -4.78 3.30
N GLN A 433 -2.56 -5.42 3.30
CA GLN A 433 -2.43 -6.88 3.32
C GLN A 433 -1.57 -7.43 4.48
N TYR A 434 -0.95 -6.59 5.30
CA TYR A 434 -0.05 -7.01 6.38
C TYR A 434 -0.78 -7.53 7.64
N ASP A 435 -2.11 -7.46 7.69
CA ASP A 435 -2.95 -8.18 8.65
C ASP A 435 -4.29 -8.50 7.99
N PRO A 436 -4.90 -9.69 8.24
CA PRO A 436 -6.21 -10.08 7.70
C PRO A 436 -7.33 -9.06 7.90
N MET A 437 -7.29 -8.33 9.03
CA MET A 437 -8.28 -7.32 9.39
C MET A 437 -8.19 -6.04 8.55
N HIS A 438 -7.10 -5.84 7.80
CA HIS A 438 -6.92 -4.70 6.91
C HIS A 438 -7.41 -4.95 5.47
N SER A 439 -7.90 -6.16 5.19
CA SER A 439 -8.45 -6.56 3.88
C SER A 439 -9.84 -5.95 3.67
N GLY A 440 -9.90 -4.69 3.21
CA GLY A 440 -11.15 -3.94 3.03
C GLY A 440 -12.18 -4.66 2.16
N PHE A 441 -11.75 -5.44 1.15
CA PHE A 441 -12.63 -6.22 0.28
C PHE A 441 -13.42 -7.33 0.99
N LEU A 442 -13.06 -7.67 2.24
CA LEU A 442 -13.81 -8.57 3.11
C LEU A 442 -14.73 -7.82 4.08
N SER A 443 -14.77 -6.49 4.02
CA SER A 443 -15.57 -5.65 4.93
C SER A 443 -16.97 -5.43 4.40
N CYS A 444 -17.95 -5.46 5.31
CA CYS A 444 -19.34 -5.10 5.01
C CYS A 444 -19.54 -3.58 4.77
N THR A 445 -18.55 -2.75 5.15
CA THR A 445 -18.64 -1.29 5.03
C THR A 445 -17.85 -0.70 3.87
N TRP A 446 -17.06 -1.52 3.18
CA TRP A 446 -16.32 -1.10 2.00
C TRP A 446 -17.10 -1.37 0.70
N ALA A 447 -16.72 -0.69 -0.39
CA ALA A 447 -17.36 -0.86 -1.69
C ALA A 447 -17.37 -2.34 -2.13
N GLY A 448 -18.55 -2.82 -2.51
CA GLY A 448 -18.80 -4.25 -2.77
C GLY A 448 -19.56 -4.95 -1.63
N TRP A 449 -19.54 -4.41 -0.41
CA TRP A 449 -20.33 -4.85 0.76
C TRP A 449 -20.30 -6.36 1.01
N THR A 450 -19.17 -6.87 1.46
CA THR A 450 -19.02 -8.29 1.81
C THR A 450 -19.64 -8.57 3.17
N CYS A 451 -20.97 -8.78 3.17
CA CYS A 451 -21.78 -8.95 4.38
C CYS A 451 -22.25 -10.40 4.57
N ASP A 452 -21.59 -11.39 3.96
CA ASP A 452 -21.85 -12.80 4.20
C ASP A 452 -21.62 -13.13 5.68
N GLU A 453 -22.57 -13.83 6.30
CA GLU A 453 -22.59 -14.08 7.76
C GLU A 453 -21.34 -14.82 8.24
N GLU A 454 -20.88 -15.81 7.48
CA GLU A 454 -19.70 -16.61 7.82
C GLU A 454 -18.42 -15.78 7.70
N ILE A 455 -18.28 -14.98 6.63
CA ILE A 455 -17.16 -14.05 6.45
C ILE A 455 -17.12 -13.04 7.59
N VAL A 456 -18.26 -12.47 7.96
CA VAL A 456 -18.36 -11.47 9.05
C VAL A 456 -18.05 -12.12 10.40
N ARG A 457 -18.54 -13.32 10.67
CA ARG A 457 -18.25 -14.07 11.90
C ARG A 457 -16.74 -14.29 12.08
N ILE A 458 -16.07 -14.79 11.03
CA ILE A 458 -14.62 -15.04 11.08
C ILE A 458 -13.84 -13.71 11.25
N GLN A 459 -14.26 -12.63 10.60
CA GLN A 459 -13.64 -11.32 10.82
C GLN A 459 -13.76 -10.88 12.29
N GLN A 460 -14.90 -11.11 12.93
CA GLN A 460 -15.09 -10.80 14.35
C GLN A 460 -14.21 -11.65 15.28
N GLU A 461 -14.01 -12.92 14.94
CA GLU A 461 -13.12 -13.81 15.68
C GLU A 461 -11.64 -13.42 15.50
N LEU A 462 -11.21 -13.14 14.27
CA LEU A 462 -9.88 -12.62 13.96
C LEU A 462 -9.53 -11.34 14.73
N ALA A 463 -10.52 -10.47 14.95
CA ALA A 463 -10.35 -9.22 15.71
C ALA A 463 -10.12 -9.42 17.21
N ARG A 464 -10.41 -10.61 17.75
CA ARG A 464 -10.37 -10.92 19.18
C ARG A 464 -9.36 -12.01 19.56
N GLU A 465 -9.05 -12.92 18.63
CA GLU A 465 -8.14 -14.04 18.90
C GLU A 465 -6.70 -13.53 19.08
N MET A 466 -6.09 -13.85 20.23
CA MET A 466 -4.73 -13.45 20.59
C MET A 466 -3.68 -14.50 20.24
N ASP A 467 -4.08 -15.77 20.08
CA ASP A 467 -3.15 -16.83 19.69
C ASP A 467 -2.85 -16.76 18.19
N PRO A 468 -1.60 -16.54 17.77
CA PRO A 468 -1.25 -16.40 16.36
C PRO A 468 -1.60 -17.63 15.52
N LYS A 469 -1.49 -18.85 16.08
CA LYS A 469 -1.82 -20.10 15.36
C LYS A 469 -3.32 -20.21 15.12
N LYS A 470 -4.14 -19.84 16.09
CA LYS A 470 -5.60 -19.82 15.94
C LYS A 470 -6.03 -18.73 14.96
N ARG A 471 -5.40 -17.53 15.03
CA ARG A 471 -5.65 -16.48 14.03
C ARG A 471 -5.30 -16.95 12.62
N TYR A 472 -4.18 -17.64 12.45
CA TYR A 472 -3.81 -18.20 11.15
C TYR A 472 -4.84 -19.23 10.64
N ALA A 473 -5.31 -20.15 11.50
CA ALA A 473 -6.35 -21.12 11.14
C ALA A 473 -7.68 -20.45 10.75
N LEU A 474 -8.07 -19.39 11.45
CA LEU A 474 -9.22 -18.55 11.06
C LEU A 474 -9.02 -17.90 9.69
N TRP A 475 -7.79 -17.45 9.40
CA TRP A 475 -7.47 -16.85 8.11
C TRP A 475 -7.45 -17.87 6.96
N GLU A 476 -7.02 -19.10 7.21
CA GLU A 476 -7.18 -20.21 6.24
C GLU A 476 -8.66 -20.49 5.96
N GLN A 477 -9.50 -20.54 7.00
CA GLN A 477 -10.95 -20.71 6.85
C GLN A 477 -11.56 -19.52 6.07
N GLN A 478 -11.16 -18.29 6.37
CA GLN A 478 -11.60 -17.11 5.64
C GLN A 478 -11.21 -17.16 4.15
N THR A 479 -9.99 -17.65 3.85
CA THR A 479 -9.54 -17.84 2.47
C THR A 479 -10.39 -18.87 1.72
N ARG A 480 -10.76 -19.98 2.35
CA ARG A 480 -11.69 -20.97 1.76
C ARG A 480 -13.06 -20.35 1.49
N ASN A 481 -13.62 -19.65 2.46
CA ASN A 481 -14.90 -18.96 2.31
C ASN A 481 -14.88 -17.89 1.20
N PHE A 482 -13.76 -17.17 1.04
CA PHE A 482 -13.61 -16.23 -0.07
C PHE A 482 -13.81 -16.93 -1.43
N TYR A 483 -13.19 -18.06 -1.64
CA TYR A 483 -13.31 -18.81 -2.91
C TYR A 483 -14.65 -19.53 -3.09
N GLU A 484 -15.33 -19.88 -2.00
CA GLU A 484 -16.67 -20.46 -2.03
C GLU A 484 -17.75 -19.41 -2.31
N LYS A 485 -17.70 -18.28 -1.59
CA LYS A 485 -18.72 -17.21 -1.66
C LYS A 485 -18.45 -16.22 -2.80
N VAL A 486 -17.24 -16.17 -3.29
CA VAL A 486 -16.75 -15.33 -4.38
C VAL A 486 -17.14 -13.85 -4.20
N PRO A 487 -16.71 -13.18 -3.11
CA PRO A 487 -16.97 -11.75 -2.95
C PRO A 487 -16.19 -10.89 -3.95
N ALA A 488 -15.12 -11.46 -4.51
CA ALA A 488 -14.27 -10.87 -5.54
C ALA A 488 -13.56 -11.98 -6.32
N ILE A 489 -13.03 -11.65 -7.50
CA ILE A 489 -12.10 -12.52 -8.24
C ILE A 489 -10.68 -12.01 -7.97
N ARG A 490 -9.82 -12.90 -7.50
CA ARG A 490 -8.39 -12.70 -7.30
C ARG A 490 -7.64 -13.16 -8.56
N TYR A 491 -6.96 -12.24 -9.27
CA TYR A 491 -6.22 -12.61 -10.50
C TYR A 491 -4.77 -13.01 -10.22
N GLY A 492 -4.11 -12.35 -9.30
CA GLY A 492 -2.70 -12.56 -9.00
C GLY A 492 -2.04 -11.26 -8.54
N ASP A 493 -0.72 -11.26 -8.44
CA ASP A 493 0.05 -10.07 -8.09
C ASP A 493 0.67 -9.45 -9.34
N LEU A 494 0.46 -8.16 -9.51
CA LEU A 494 1.16 -7.33 -10.49
C LEU A 494 2.36 -6.67 -9.81
N HIS A 495 3.50 -6.67 -10.46
CA HIS A 495 4.67 -5.89 -10.08
C HIS A 495 4.67 -4.58 -10.88
N GLY A 496 4.98 -3.48 -10.21
CA GLY A 496 5.02 -2.16 -10.84
C GLY A 496 6.36 -1.84 -11.48
N LEU A 497 6.41 -0.78 -12.27
CA LEU A 497 7.63 -0.20 -12.79
C LEU A 497 7.79 1.22 -12.28
N ARG A 498 8.89 1.46 -11.58
CA ARG A 498 9.42 2.77 -11.21
C ARG A 498 10.69 3.04 -12.00
N ALA A 499 11.02 4.29 -12.26
CA ALA A 499 12.32 4.67 -12.79
C ALA A 499 12.89 5.87 -12.05
N MET A 500 14.21 5.94 -12.00
CA MET A 500 14.95 7.04 -11.41
C MET A 500 16.15 7.40 -12.29
N GLN A 501 16.54 8.67 -12.28
CA GLN A 501 17.85 9.06 -12.79
C GLN A 501 18.95 8.39 -11.95
N LYS A 502 20.04 7.96 -12.58
CA LYS A 502 21.18 7.34 -11.88
C LYS A 502 21.86 8.28 -10.88
N THR A 503 21.64 9.59 -11.02
CA THR A 503 22.09 10.62 -10.08
C THR A 503 21.32 10.60 -8.76
N VAL A 504 20.12 10.01 -8.72
CA VAL A 504 19.33 9.86 -7.49
C VAL A 504 19.81 8.63 -6.73
N LYS A 505 20.32 8.82 -5.52
CA LYS A 505 20.91 7.79 -4.67
C LYS A 505 20.15 7.67 -3.34
N GLY A 506 20.30 6.51 -2.68
CA GLY A 506 19.82 6.28 -1.31
C GLY A 506 18.33 5.93 -1.18
N LEU A 507 17.59 5.75 -2.29
CA LEU A 507 16.20 5.30 -2.21
C LEU A 507 16.10 3.94 -1.52
N ASN A 508 15.17 3.84 -0.57
CA ASN A 508 14.77 2.53 -0.02
C ASN A 508 13.86 1.82 -1.04
N GLU A 509 14.41 0.84 -1.74
CA GLU A 509 13.71 0.08 -2.79
C GLU A 509 12.77 -1.00 -2.24
N LYS A 510 12.84 -1.27 -0.93
CA LYS A 510 12.00 -2.28 -0.28
C LYS A 510 10.59 -1.79 0.07
N THR A 511 10.28 -0.52 -0.17
CA THR A 511 8.95 0.03 0.05
C THR A 511 8.16 0.05 -1.25
N GLU A 512 6.90 -0.37 -1.17
CA GLU A 512 5.95 -0.32 -2.28
C GLU A 512 5.83 1.09 -2.87
N ARG A 513 5.83 2.12 -2.01
CA ARG A 513 5.76 3.53 -2.40
C ARG A 513 7.11 4.23 -2.22
N PRO A 514 7.49 5.15 -3.13
CA PRO A 514 8.77 5.85 -3.02
C PRO A 514 8.80 6.77 -1.80
N ARG A 515 9.94 6.79 -1.12
CA ARG A 515 10.21 7.65 0.03
C ARG A 515 11.51 8.42 -0.22
N PHE A 516 11.45 9.75 -0.26
CA PHE A 516 12.57 10.60 -0.62
C PHE A 516 13.36 11.15 0.58
N TYR A 517 13.10 10.69 1.79
CA TYR A 517 14.06 10.81 2.88
C TYR A 517 15.20 9.79 2.68
N ASN A 518 16.39 10.09 3.18
CA ASN A 518 17.66 9.39 2.94
C ASN A 518 18.13 9.40 1.47
N VAL A 519 17.50 10.19 0.62
CA VAL A 519 17.83 10.33 -0.79
C VAL A 519 18.66 11.59 -1.03
N TRP A 520 19.68 11.49 -1.88
CA TRP A 520 20.52 12.62 -2.29
C TRP A 520 20.79 12.60 -3.80
N LEU A 521 21.24 13.74 -4.31
CA LEU A 521 21.63 13.87 -5.71
C LEU A 521 23.15 13.81 -5.83
N GLU A 522 23.64 12.88 -6.67
CA GLU A 522 25.02 12.84 -7.10
C GLU A 522 25.18 13.80 -8.28
N LYS A 523 25.87 14.93 -8.01
CA LYS A 523 26.19 15.93 -9.04
C LYS A 523 27.54 15.63 -9.67
#